data_b5343c2bcb920251dbed29c1fd23a8ac
#
_entry.id   b5343c2bcb920251dbed29c1fd23a8ac
#
_cell.length_a   1.000
_cell.length_b   1.000
_cell.length_c   1.000
_cell.angle_alpha   90.00
_cell.angle_beta   90.00
_cell.angle_gamma   90.00
#
_symmetry.space_group_name_H-M   'P 1'
#
loop_
_entity.id
_entity.type
_entity.pdbx_description
1 polymer ?
#
loop_
_entity_poly.entity_id
_entity_poly.type
_entity_poly.pdbx_seq_one_letter_code
_entity_poly.pdbx_strand_id
1 'polypeptide(L)'
;MGAPGRAGTSSGHLETPASPVFTAPLASDAGAADTPPSVLDGLLSGASPFKESARHLVLNHGLADFGDRALGPFSDIASRTADALYEAVLPSSRSGTLHWPLLALTLAIALALFFIRAGRGARGADGRERTMRLGEYLLPREIYTHQSARVDIGLYLLDRALMPLWLVLGVGVIAPYVERSTLLAAQYIFGPSPAVTMTLGWKLAYGLVTLLVADMIFYFTHLFGHRTRIGWAFHKVHHSAAVLTPLTRYREHFVEGILYGAGAAAGLGLCGGAFAYVIRGPITQITVMNLGIFVFLFAINGNFRHYHVSFRYPPWLERWLQSPGMHHVHHSYLPHHRDKNLGLVTSVWDRLVGTLYIGSPYEETPWGLGPDEQPRYSTFTQNVFGPFRDVYGLFAGRRTASQKT
;
A
#
# COMPACT_ATOMS: atom_id res chain seq x y z
N MET A 1 36.59 -29.81 68.60
CA MET A 1 36.77 -28.73 69.60
C MET A 1 35.84 -27.60 69.12
N GLY A 2 34.81 -27.22 69.72
CA GLY A 2 34.16 -27.12 71.00
C GLY A 2 32.83 -26.40 70.74
N ALA A 3 31.78 -27.03 71.13
CA ALA A 3 30.54 -26.35 71.43
C ALA A 3 30.60 -25.95 72.94
N PRO A 4 29.60 -25.38 73.59
CA PRO A 4 28.26 -24.93 73.29
C PRO A 4 27.86 -23.61 74.04
N GLY A 5 26.61 -23.16 73.94
CA GLY A 5 26.03 -22.15 74.85
C GLY A 5 24.58 -21.78 74.50
N ARG A 6 23.66 -22.43 75.09
CA ARG A 6 22.37 -22.31 75.76
C ARG A 6 21.77 -20.91 75.90
N ALA A 7 20.53 -20.75 75.41
CA ALA A 7 19.24 -20.71 76.11
C ALA A 7 18.86 -19.36 76.74
N GLY A 8 17.65 -18.90 76.42
CA GLY A 8 16.92 -17.86 77.08
C GLY A 8 15.51 -17.77 76.58
N THR A 9 14.59 -18.39 77.28
CA THR A 9 13.15 -18.35 77.17
C THR A 9 12.58 -17.05 77.69
N SER A 10 11.63 -16.39 76.99
CA SER A 10 10.57 -15.65 77.69
C SER A 10 9.32 -15.58 76.82
N SER A 11 8.28 -16.03 77.39
CA SER A 11 6.88 -15.98 77.00
C SER A 11 6.34 -14.58 76.98
N GLY A 12 5.60 -14.24 75.93
CA GLY A 12 4.86 -12.97 75.89
C GLY A 12 3.63 -13.11 74.99
N HIS A 13 2.52 -12.83 75.58
CA HIS A 13 1.12 -13.01 75.21
C HIS A 13 0.72 -12.66 73.77
N LEU A 14 -0.22 -13.48 73.28
CA LEU A 14 -1.11 -13.27 72.13
C LEU A 14 -2.00 -12.02 72.38
N GLU A 15 -1.96 -11.08 71.51
CA GLU A 15 -3.05 -10.15 71.22
C GLU A 15 -3.31 -10.14 69.70
N THR A 16 -4.49 -10.61 69.32
CA THR A 16 -5.06 -10.50 68.02
C THR A 16 -5.66 -9.12 67.81
N PRO A 17 -5.32 -8.33 66.83
CA PRO A 17 -6.10 -7.17 66.45
C PRO A 17 -7.19 -7.56 65.47
N ALA A 18 -8.39 -7.03 65.74
CA ALA A 18 -9.63 -7.20 65.00
C ALA A 18 -9.50 -6.78 63.52
N SER A 19 -10.12 -7.62 62.67
CA SER A 19 -10.34 -7.29 61.24
C SER A 19 -11.25 -6.08 61.09
N PRO A 20 -10.94 -5.07 60.32
CA PRO A 20 -11.93 -4.07 59.91
C PRO A 20 -12.84 -4.69 58.81
N VAL A 21 -14.13 -4.67 59.14
CA VAL A 21 -15.23 -4.95 58.18
C VAL A 21 -15.21 -3.80 57.16
N PHE A 22 -14.71 -4.08 55.95
CA PHE A 22 -14.89 -3.20 54.81
C PHE A 22 -16.24 -3.50 54.16
N THR A 23 -17.21 -2.65 54.38
CA THR A 23 -18.42 -2.55 53.56
C THR A 23 -18.03 -2.05 52.16
N ALA A 24 -18.10 -2.93 51.19
CA ALA A 24 -17.96 -2.56 49.79
C ALA A 24 -19.22 -1.78 49.35
N PRO A 25 -19.06 -0.61 48.67
CA PRO A 25 -20.18 -0.06 47.94
C PRO A 25 -20.42 -0.89 46.68
N LEU A 26 -21.67 -1.24 46.46
CA LEU A 26 -22.16 -1.77 45.17
C LEU A 26 -21.95 -0.73 44.09
N ALA A 27 -20.82 -0.78 43.38
CA ALA A 27 -20.61 -0.08 42.13
C ALA A 27 -21.16 -0.96 41.00
N SER A 28 -22.30 -0.58 40.50
CA SER A 28 -22.82 -0.99 39.18
C SER A 28 -22.02 -0.29 38.12
N ASP A 29 -20.90 -0.86 37.75
CA ASP A 29 -20.22 -0.55 36.47
C ASP A 29 -20.05 -1.88 35.74
N ALA A 30 -20.99 -2.11 34.81
CA ALA A 30 -20.80 -3.06 33.75
C ALA A 30 -19.61 -2.57 32.94
N GLY A 31 -18.42 -3.08 33.25
CA GLY A 31 -17.20 -2.83 32.52
C GLY A 31 -17.43 -3.13 31.07
N ALA A 32 -17.29 -2.09 30.25
CA ALA A 32 -17.15 -2.25 28.82
C ALA A 32 -16.03 -3.27 28.59
N ALA A 33 -16.35 -4.37 27.93
CA ALA A 33 -15.38 -5.37 27.55
C ALA A 33 -14.31 -4.65 26.72
N ASP A 34 -13.07 -4.66 27.19
CA ASP A 34 -11.91 -4.18 26.46
C ASP A 34 -11.83 -4.95 25.14
N THR A 35 -12.37 -4.34 24.09
CA THR A 35 -12.17 -4.84 22.73
C THR A 35 -10.70 -4.67 22.40
N PRO A 36 -10.01 -5.70 21.88
CA PRO A 36 -8.61 -5.58 21.49
C PRO A 36 -8.47 -4.45 20.46
N PRO A 37 -7.42 -3.62 20.56
CA PRO A 37 -7.18 -2.54 19.63
C PRO A 37 -7.11 -3.08 18.19
N SER A 38 -7.83 -2.44 17.30
CA SER A 38 -7.96 -2.86 15.92
C SER A 38 -6.69 -2.56 15.12
N VAL A 39 -6.57 -3.17 13.93
CA VAL A 39 -5.53 -2.81 12.93
C VAL A 39 -5.57 -1.31 12.65
N LEU A 40 -6.74 -0.69 12.77
CA LEU A 40 -6.96 0.73 12.62
C LEU A 40 -6.13 1.55 13.61
N ASP A 41 -6.01 1.10 14.86
CA ASP A 41 -5.19 1.79 15.88
C ASP A 41 -3.72 1.84 15.50
N GLY A 42 -3.20 0.76 14.92
CA GLY A 42 -1.83 0.70 14.41
C GLY A 42 -1.59 1.61 13.19
N LEU A 43 -2.57 1.74 12.32
CA LEU A 43 -2.49 2.61 11.14
C LEU A 43 -2.65 4.10 11.48
N LEU A 44 -3.43 4.41 12.52
CA LEU A 44 -3.75 5.78 12.93
C LEU A 44 -2.80 6.35 14.00
N SER A 45 -1.85 5.56 14.51
CA SER A 45 -0.93 5.94 15.60
C SER A 45 0.14 6.98 15.26
N GLY A 46 0.09 7.63 14.13
CA GLY A 46 0.98 8.73 13.76
C GLY A 46 0.29 10.10 13.86
N ALA A 47 1.02 11.10 14.34
CA ALA A 47 0.52 12.44 14.65
C ALA A 47 0.15 13.28 13.41
N SER A 48 -0.89 12.91 12.68
CA SER A 48 -1.52 13.78 11.68
C SER A 48 -2.92 14.17 12.18
N PRO A 49 -3.32 15.44 12.13
CA PRO A 49 -4.67 15.89 12.50
C PRO A 49 -5.78 15.12 11.76
N PHE A 50 -5.47 14.67 10.53
CA PHE A 50 -6.38 13.87 9.73
C PHE A 50 -6.56 12.45 10.28
N LYS A 51 -5.47 11.80 10.76
CA LYS A 51 -5.53 10.47 11.37
C LYS A 51 -6.32 10.49 12.68
N GLU A 52 -6.15 11.53 13.48
CA GLU A 52 -6.86 11.70 14.75
C GLU A 52 -8.35 11.95 14.51
N SER A 53 -8.72 12.74 13.49
CA SER A 53 -10.11 12.94 13.07
C SER A 53 -10.76 11.68 12.54
N ALA A 54 -10.05 10.87 11.73
CA ALA A 54 -10.56 9.60 11.23
C ALA A 54 -10.74 8.58 12.35
N ARG A 55 -9.79 8.52 13.29
CA ARG A 55 -9.87 7.68 14.49
C ARG A 55 -11.06 8.05 15.38
N HIS A 56 -11.23 9.35 15.64
CA HIS A 56 -12.35 9.86 16.44
C HIS A 56 -13.71 9.55 15.80
N LEU A 57 -13.78 9.67 14.46
CA LEU A 57 -15.01 9.39 13.70
C LEU A 57 -15.40 7.90 13.78
N VAL A 58 -14.42 7.00 13.65
CA VAL A 58 -14.66 5.54 13.57
C VAL A 58 -14.82 4.90 14.93
N LEU A 59 -13.98 5.25 15.90
CA LEU A 59 -13.95 4.59 17.20
C LEU A 59 -15.05 5.05 18.16
N ASN A 60 -15.47 6.31 18.07
CA ASN A 60 -16.39 6.90 19.03
C ASN A 60 -17.86 6.93 18.62
N HIS A 61 -18.21 6.75 17.33
CA HIS A 61 -19.55 7.08 16.85
C HIS A 61 -20.32 6.00 16.09
N GLY A 62 -19.70 4.90 15.70
CA GLY A 62 -20.40 3.82 14.97
C GLY A 62 -20.92 4.21 13.58
N LEU A 63 -21.46 3.23 12.84
CA LEU A 63 -21.88 3.40 11.43
C LEU A 63 -23.09 4.31 11.24
N ALA A 64 -24.00 4.41 12.22
CA ALA A 64 -25.20 5.27 12.12
C ALA A 64 -24.84 6.76 12.18
N ASP A 65 -23.84 7.11 13.00
CA ASP A 65 -23.36 8.48 13.18
C ASP A 65 -22.39 8.90 12.06
N PHE A 66 -21.90 7.92 11.30
CA PHE A 66 -20.95 8.15 10.20
C PHE A 66 -21.58 8.93 9.06
N GLY A 67 -22.83 8.63 8.69
CA GLY A 67 -23.54 9.31 7.60
C GLY A 67 -23.69 10.83 7.85
N ASP A 68 -24.08 11.20 9.05
CA ASP A 68 -24.31 12.61 9.41
C ASP A 68 -23.00 13.40 9.58
N ARG A 69 -21.91 12.75 9.99
CA ARG A 69 -20.61 13.39 10.24
C ARG A 69 -19.66 13.35 9.06
N ALA A 70 -19.68 12.28 8.25
CA ALA A 70 -18.87 12.22 7.02
C ALA A 70 -19.41 13.13 5.91
N LEU A 71 -20.72 13.37 5.93
CA LEU A 71 -21.41 14.33 5.06
C LEU A 71 -21.53 15.74 5.68
N GLY A 72 -20.89 15.96 6.84
CA GLY A 72 -20.82 17.25 7.50
C GLY A 72 -20.42 18.41 6.58
N PRO A 73 -20.53 19.67 7.03
CA PRO A 73 -20.49 20.83 6.15
C PRO A 73 -19.38 20.76 5.10
N PHE A 74 -19.69 21.13 3.87
CA PHE A 74 -18.74 21.17 2.75
C PHE A 74 -17.40 21.87 3.08
N SER A 75 -17.39 22.76 4.07
CA SER A 75 -16.19 23.40 4.62
C SER A 75 -15.18 22.43 5.23
N ASP A 76 -15.64 21.37 5.89
CA ASP A 76 -14.77 20.36 6.49
C ASP A 76 -14.11 19.46 5.43
N ILE A 77 -14.83 19.13 4.37
CA ILE A 77 -14.28 18.37 3.24
C ILE A 77 -13.24 19.23 2.50
N ALA A 78 -13.54 20.52 2.30
CA ALA A 78 -12.63 21.44 1.64
C ALA A 78 -11.32 21.65 2.44
N SER A 79 -11.41 21.84 3.75
CA SER A 79 -10.21 21.97 4.60
C SER A 79 -9.36 20.69 4.60
N ARG A 80 -9.97 19.54 4.77
CA ARG A 80 -9.26 18.23 4.74
C ARG A 80 -8.64 17.94 3.37
N THR A 81 -9.32 18.38 2.30
CA THR A 81 -8.77 18.27 0.94
C THR A 81 -7.58 19.22 0.77
N ALA A 82 -7.65 20.45 1.30
CA ALA A 82 -6.53 21.38 1.28
C ALA A 82 -5.33 20.87 2.09
N ASP A 83 -5.55 20.28 3.26
CA ASP A 83 -4.49 19.66 4.08
C ASP A 83 -3.87 18.45 3.37
N ALA A 84 -4.69 17.62 2.74
CA ALA A 84 -4.21 16.48 1.96
C ALA A 84 -3.42 16.92 0.72
N LEU A 85 -3.85 17.99 0.03
CA LEU A 85 -3.11 18.58 -1.08
C LEU A 85 -1.79 19.20 -0.59
N TYR A 86 -1.82 19.90 0.53
CA TYR A 86 -0.63 20.48 1.13
C TYR A 86 0.40 19.38 1.50
N GLU A 87 -0.04 18.33 2.19
CA GLU A 87 0.81 17.18 2.49
C GLU A 87 1.27 16.42 1.23
N ALA A 88 0.47 16.38 0.20
CA ALA A 88 0.78 15.67 -1.04
C ALA A 88 1.80 16.41 -1.90
N VAL A 89 1.77 17.74 -1.92
CA VAL A 89 2.65 18.58 -2.74
C VAL A 89 4.02 18.76 -2.07
N LEU A 90 4.08 18.76 -0.73
CA LEU A 90 5.33 18.92 -0.04
C LEU A 90 6.14 17.61 0.01
N PRO A 91 7.41 17.62 -0.42
CA PRO A 91 8.32 16.46 -0.28
C PRO A 91 8.54 16.03 1.17
N SER A 92 8.12 16.83 2.14
CA SER A 92 8.16 16.53 3.58
C SER A 92 7.00 15.66 4.06
N SER A 93 5.96 15.43 3.22
CA SER A 93 4.82 14.61 3.63
C SER A 93 5.26 13.17 3.90
N ARG A 94 4.84 12.62 5.04
CA ARG A 94 5.19 11.25 5.45
C ARG A 94 4.42 10.18 4.67
N SER A 95 3.51 10.58 3.82
CA SER A 95 2.63 9.69 3.07
C SER A 95 3.07 9.59 1.60
N GLY A 96 3.75 8.51 1.25
CA GLY A 96 3.95 8.15 -0.16
C GLY A 96 5.40 8.14 -0.64
N THR A 97 5.57 7.84 -1.92
CA THR A 97 6.88 7.68 -2.58
C THR A 97 7.66 8.97 -2.73
N LEU A 98 6.98 10.12 -2.65
CA LEU A 98 7.61 11.45 -2.76
C LEU A 98 8.14 11.97 -1.42
N HIS A 99 8.03 11.20 -0.33
CA HIS A 99 8.65 11.57 0.94
C HIS A 99 10.17 11.77 0.76
N TRP A 100 10.69 12.90 1.20
CA TRP A 100 12.08 13.31 0.92
C TRP A 100 13.17 12.27 1.27
N PRO A 101 13.10 11.46 2.36
CA PRO A 101 14.10 10.43 2.61
C PRO A 101 14.08 9.33 1.55
N LEU A 102 12.89 9.00 1.01
CA LEU A 102 12.73 8.00 -0.04
C LEU A 102 13.20 8.54 -1.40
N LEU A 103 12.96 9.83 -1.67
CA LEU A 103 13.52 10.49 -2.86
C LEU A 103 15.06 10.57 -2.77
N ALA A 104 15.61 10.90 -1.59
CA ALA A 104 17.06 10.89 -1.36
C ALA A 104 17.66 9.49 -1.57
N LEU A 105 17.01 8.44 -1.04
CA LEU A 105 17.44 7.06 -1.27
C LEU A 105 17.31 6.67 -2.75
N THR A 106 16.24 7.06 -3.42
CA THR A 106 16.06 6.83 -4.86
C THR A 106 17.18 7.51 -5.65
N LEU A 107 17.50 8.76 -5.32
CA LEU A 107 18.61 9.49 -5.95
C LEU A 107 19.95 8.80 -5.67
N ALA A 108 20.22 8.38 -4.42
CA ALA A 108 21.46 7.68 -4.08
C ALA A 108 21.63 6.37 -4.87
N ILE A 109 20.56 5.59 -5.01
CA ILE A 109 20.56 4.36 -5.82
C ILE A 109 20.77 4.71 -7.31
N ALA A 110 20.08 5.73 -7.83
CA ALA A 110 20.24 6.16 -9.22
C ALA A 110 21.69 6.63 -9.52
N LEU A 111 22.31 7.36 -8.59
CA LEU A 111 23.73 7.75 -8.68
C LEU A 111 24.64 6.53 -8.67
N ALA A 112 24.42 5.57 -7.77
CA ALA A 112 25.21 4.33 -7.75
C ALA A 112 25.09 3.56 -9.08
N LEU A 113 23.87 3.44 -9.60
CA LEU A 113 23.64 2.83 -10.93
C LEU A 113 24.33 3.58 -12.06
N PHE A 114 24.33 4.91 -12.00
CA PHE A 114 25.07 5.74 -12.98
C PHE A 114 26.58 5.41 -12.96
N PHE A 115 27.22 5.43 -11.79
CA PHE A 115 28.65 5.16 -11.68
C PHE A 115 29.01 3.72 -12.06
N ILE A 116 28.16 2.75 -11.71
CA ILE A 116 28.35 1.35 -12.13
C ILE A 116 28.26 1.21 -13.65
N ARG A 117 27.31 1.88 -14.29
CA ARG A 117 27.13 1.84 -15.75
C ARG A 117 28.23 2.61 -16.48
N ALA A 118 28.60 3.79 -15.99
CA ALA A 118 29.70 4.58 -16.53
C ALA A 118 31.05 3.86 -16.42
N GLY A 119 31.33 3.20 -15.27
CA GLY A 119 32.55 2.43 -15.08
C GLY A 119 32.64 1.15 -15.93
N ARG A 120 31.50 0.63 -16.42
CA ARG A 120 31.45 -0.53 -17.34
C ARG A 120 31.56 -0.14 -18.81
N GLY A 121 31.74 1.14 -19.14
CA GLY A 121 31.74 1.66 -20.50
C GLY A 121 30.37 1.44 -21.15
N ALA A 122 29.46 2.41 -21.04
CA ALA A 122 28.16 2.33 -21.67
C ALA A 122 28.33 2.27 -23.19
N ARG A 123 28.33 1.08 -23.77
CA ARG A 123 28.28 0.89 -25.22
C ARG A 123 26.85 1.06 -25.68
N GLY A 124 26.60 2.03 -26.56
CA GLY A 124 25.32 2.13 -27.25
C GLY A 124 25.06 0.88 -28.11
N ALA A 125 23.82 0.66 -28.53
CA ALA A 125 23.47 -0.40 -29.48
C ALA A 125 24.29 -0.35 -30.79
N ASP A 126 24.89 0.78 -31.07
CA ASP A 126 25.81 1.05 -32.21
C ASP A 126 27.28 0.74 -31.90
N GLY A 127 27.60 0.17 -30.73
CA GLY A 127 28.96 -0.18 -30.29
C GLY A 127 29.85 1.02 -29.93
N ARG A 128 29.34 2.25 -29.99
CA ARG A 128 30.09 3.47 -29.64
C ARG A 128 30.01 3.73 -28.14
N GLU A 129 31.15 4.09 -27.52
CA GLU A 129 31.18 4.59 -26.14
C GLU A 129 30.43 5.94 -26.10
N ARG A 130 29.27 5.96 -25.44
CA ARG A 130 28.57 7.21 -25.14
C ARG A 130 28.99 7.70 -23.77
N THR A 131 29.62 8.87 -23.73
CA THR A 131 29.81 9.62 -22.47
C THR A 131 28.44 10.04 -21.96
N MET A 132 27.94 9.32 -20.97
CA MET A 132 26.64 9.62 -20.34
C MET A 132 26.83 10.79 -19.37
N ARG A 133 26.17 11.91 -19.63
CA ARG A 133 26.16 13.06 -18.69
C ARG A 133 25.21 12.78 -17.53
N LEU A 134 25.66 13.02 -16.31
CA LEU A 134 24.86 12.74 -15.10
C LEU A 134 23.49 13.45 -15.13
N GLY A 135 23.44 14.72 -15.56
CA GLY A 135 22.19 15.46 -15.65
C GLY A 135 21.20 14.86 -16.65
N GLU A 136 21.68 14.40 -17.80
CA GLU A 136 20.86 13.74 -18.83
C GLU A 136 20.40 12.35 -18.37
N TYR A 137 21.20 11.67 -17.55
CA TYR A 137 20.85 10.38 -16.98
C TYR A 137 19.77 10.50 -15.89
N LEU A 138 19.87 11.50 -15.01
CA LEU A 138 18.93 11.67 -13.90
C LEU A 138 17.64 12.37 -14.32
N LEU A 139 17.74 13.37 -15.21
CA LEU A 139 16.64 14.25 -15.61
C LEU A 139 16.69 14.50 -17.14
N PRO A 140 16.49 13.46 -17.97
CA PRO A 140 16.46 13.64 -19.42
C PRO A 140 15.32 14.57 -19.82
N ARG A 141 15.66 15.64 -20.51
CA ARG A 141 14.72 16.70 -20.87
C ARG A 141 13.54 16.17 -21.70
N GLU A 142 13.80 15.27 -22.62
CA GLU A 142 12.78 14.64 -23.47
C GLU A 142 11.73 13.88 -22.68
N ILE A 143 12.05 13.32 -21.51
CA ILE A 143 11.11 12.63 -20.62
C ILE A 143 10.32 13.63 -19.78
N TYR A 144 11.02 14.55 -19.09
CA TYR A 144 10.36 15.42 -18.11
C TYR A 144 9.60 16.59 -18.74
N THR A 145 9.88 16.95 -20.01
CA THR A 145 9.10 17.93 -20.77
C THR A 145 8.05 17.30 -21.68
N HIS A 146 7.99 15.96 -21.73
CA HIS A 146 7.03 15.24 -22.54
C HIS A 146 5.58 15.52 -22.09
N GLN A 147 4.64 15.52 -23.04
CA GLN A 147 3.22 15.75 -22.73
C GLN A 147 2.68 14.72 -21.73
N SER A 148 3.11 13.46 -21.83
CA SER A 148 2.73 12.40 -20.92
C SER A 148 3.10 12.71 -19.46
N ALA A 149 4.29 13.27 -19.22
CA ALA A 149 4.71 13.68 -17.87
C ALA A 149 3.85 14.81 -17.28
N ARG A 150 3.33 15.71 -18.14
CA ARG A 150 2.38 16.76 -17.70
C ARG A 150 1.03 16.16 -17.31
N VAL A 151 0.58 15.11 -18.00
CA VAL A 151 -0.64 14.36 -17.63
C VAL A 151 -0.45 13.68 -16.26
N ASP A 152 0.75 13.14 -15.98
CA ASP A 152 1.07 12.54 -14.67
C ASP A 152 0.89 13.55 -13.53
N ILE A 153 1.32 14.81 -13.72
CA ILE A 153 1.13 15.88 -12.71
C ILE A 153 -0.36 16.11 -12.45
N GLY A 154 -1.17 16.21 -13.50
CA GLY A 154 -2.63 16.43 -13.35
C GLY A 154 -3.32 15.27 -12.63
N LEU A 155 -3.00 14.03 -13.00
CA LEU A 155 -3.57 12.83 -12.35
C LEU A 155 -3.08 12.68 -10.91
N TYR A 156 -1.81 13.00 -10.62
CA TYR A 156 -1.28 13.05 -9.27
C TYR A 156 -2.07 14.02 -8.37
N LEU A 157 -2.32 15.24 -8.86
CA LEU A 157 -3.09 16.23 -8.10
C LEU A 157 -4.54 15.76 -7.85
N LEU A 158 -5.16 15.15 -8.86
CA LEU A 158 -6.50 14.58 -8.72
C LEU A 158 -6.52 13.43 -7.70
N ASP A 159 -5.57 12.51 -7.78
CA ASP A 159 -5.43 11.40 -6.84
C ASP A 159 -5.27 11.93 -5.39
N ARG A 160 -4.41 12.93 -5.18
CA ARG A 160 -4.23 13.52 -3.85
C ARG A 160 -5.47 14.23 -3.34
N ALA A 161 -6.22 14.90 -4.20
CA ALA A 161 -7.49 15.53 -3.84
C ALA A 161 -8.56 14.50 -3.40
N LEU A 162 -8.56 13.32 -4.01
CA LEU A 162 -9.51 12.24 -3.71
C LEU A 162 -9.03 11.30 -2.58
N MET A 163 -7.73 11.33 -2.23
CA MET A 163 -7.16 10.47 -1.21
C MET A 163 -7.91 10.48 0.14
N PRO A 164 -8.36 11.64 0.68
CA PRO A 164 -9.14 11.65 1.92
C PRO A 164 -10.42 10.82 1.86
N LEU A 165 -11.10 10.85 0.71
CA LEU A 165 -12.31 10.05 0.50
C LEU A 165 -12.01 8.55 0.52
N TRP A 166 -10.94 8.13 -0.16
CA TRP A 166 -10.50 6.72 -0.16
C TRP A 166 -10.08 6.25 1.22
N LEU A 167 -9.39 7.10 1.98
CA LEU A 167 -8.97 6.79 3.33
C LEU A 167 -10.18 6.59 4.26
N VAL A 168 -11.17 7.49 4.19
CA VAL A 168 -12.40 7.38 5.00
C VAL A 168 -13.20 6.14 4.63
N LEU A 169 -13.43 5.88 3.35
CA LEU A 169 -14.18 4.70 2.91
C LEU A 169 -13.44 3.40 3.19
N GLY A 170 -12.16 3.32 2.87
CA GLY A 170 -11.35 2.13 3.06
C GLY A 170 -11.05 1.86 4.53
N VAL A 171 -10.25 2.72 5.14
CA VAL A 171 -9.74 2.53 6.51
C VAL A 171 -10.83 2.83 7.54
N GLY A 172 -11.69 3.84 7.28
CA GLY A 172 -12.73 4.27 8.20
C GLY A 172 -13.97 3.37 8.22
N VAL A 173 -14.30 2.70 7.13
CA VAL A 173 -15.54 1.90 7.01
C VAL A 173 -15.25 0.45 6.71
N ILE A 174 -14.59 0.16 5.58
CA ILE A 174 -14.45 -1.21 5.08
C ILE A 174 -13.59 -2.06 6.02
N ALA A 175 -12.41 -1.57 6.41
CA ALA A 175 -11.48 -2.36 7.23
C ALA A 175 -12.07 -2.74 8.60
N PRO A 176 -12.64 -1.81 9.41
CA PRO A 176 -13.24 -2.16 10.70
C PRO A 176 -14.46 -3.09 10.56
N TYR A 177 -15.28 -2.89 9.53
CA TYR A 177 -16.43 -3.77 9.29
C TYR A 177 -16.00 -5.19 8.98
N VAL A 178 -15.01 -5.37 8.09
CA VAL A 178 -14.48 -6.69 7.74
C VAL A 178 -13.74 -7.32 8.92
N GLU A 179 -12.94 -6.54 9.66
CA GLU A 179 -12.25 -7.00 10.87
C GLU A 179 -13.23 -7.57 11.90
N ARG A 180 -14.27 -6.79 12.25
CA ARG A 180 -15.30 -7.22 13.20
C ARG A 180 -16.06 -8.45 12.69
N SER A 181 -16.45 -8.46 11.43
CA SER A 181 -17.18 -9.59 10.83
C SER A 181 -16.33 -10.86 10.84
N THR A 182 -15.04 -10.75 10.53
CA THR A 182 -14.09 -11.87 10.56
C THR A 182 -13.91 -12.41 11.97
N LEU A 183 -13.73 -11.53 12.96
CA LEU A 183 -13.64 -11.92 14.37
C LEU A 183 -14.89 -12.67 14.85
N LEU A 184 -16.07 -12.12 14.57
CA LEU A 184 -17.34 -12.75 14.96
C LEU A 184 -17.56 -14.09 14.26
N ALA A 185 -17.23 -14.19 12.97
CA ALA A 185 -17.29 -15.44 12.23
C ALA A 185 -16.34 -16.50 12.80
N ALA A 186 -15.11 -16.10 13.14
CA ALA A 186 -14.17 -17.01 13.79
C ALA A 186 -14.66 -17.51 15.16
N GLN A 187 -15.23 -16.63 15.97
CA GLN A 187 -15.84 -17.01 17.26
C GLN A 187 -17.03 -17.95 17.07
N TYR A 188 -17.87 -17.73 16.08
CA TYR A 188 -19.01 -18.59 15.78
C TYR A 188 -18.58 -19.99 15.31
N ILE A 189 -17.56 -20.06 14.44
CA ILE A 189 -17.10 -21.32 13.84
C ILE A 189 -16.22 -22.12 14.81
N PHE A 190 -15.30 -21.47 15.49
CA PHE A 190 -14.27 -22.12 16.30
C PHE A 190 -14.46 -21.98 17.82
N GLY A 191 -15.51 -21.27 18.25
CA GLY A 191 -15.78 -21.01 19.68
C GLY A 191 -14.98 -19.84 20.26
N PRO A 192 -14.80 -19.79 21.58
CA PRO A 192 -14.10 -18.69 22.25
C PRO A 192 -12.65 -18.60 21.83
N SER A 193 -12.11 -17.36 21.82
CA SER A 193 -10.73 -17.08 21.46
C SER A 193 -9.75 -17.90 22.31
N PRO A 194 -8.69 -18.49 21.73
CA PRO A 194 -7.64 -19.17 22.46
C PRO A 194 -6.78 -18.22 23.31
N ALA A 195 -6.93 -16.90 23.12
CA ALA A 195 -6.31 -15.85 23.93
C ALA A 195 -4.78 -15.97 24.05
N VAL A 196 -4.10 -16.27 22.94
CA VAL A 196 -2.65 -16.46 22.89
C VAL A 196 -1.93 -15.11 23.09
N THR A 197 -0.86 -15.11 23.87
CA THR A 197 -0.04 -13.89 24.07
C THR A 197 0.74 -13.53 22.83
N MET A 198 0.77 -12.25 22.48
CA MET A 198 1.53 -11.73 21.34
C MET A 198 3.05 -11.88 21.57
N THR A 199 3.65 -12.81 20.87
CA THR A 199 5.12 -13.04 20.85
C THR A 199 5.77 -12.42 19.61
N LEU A 200 7.10 -12.41 19.56
CA LEU A 200 7.86 -12.03 18.37
C LEU A 200 7.44 -12.87 17.15
N GLY A 201 7.26 -14.19 17.31
CA GLY A 201 6.82 -15.07 16.24
C GLY A 201 5.44 -14.68 15.68
N TRP A 202 4.49 -14.35 16.54
CA TRP A 202 3.17 -13.87 16.12
C TRP A 202 3.22 -12.52 15.41
N LYS A 203 4.10 -11.60 15.85
CA LYS A 203 4.31 -10.31 15.17
C LYS A 203 4.86 -10.51 13.76
N LEU A 204 5.85 -11.40 13.61
CA LEU A 204 6.41 -11.76 12.30
C LEU A 204 5.35 -12.42 11.40
N ALA A 205 4.59 -13.37 11.95
CA ALA A 205 3.52 -14.05 11.23
C ALA A 205 2.44 -13.06 10.76
N TYR A 206 1.99 -12.16 11.64
CA TYR A 206 1.01 -11.13 11.28
C TYR A 206 1.52 -10.24 10.14
N GLY A 207 2.75 -9.73 10.24
CA GLY A 207 3.32 -8.89 9.20
C GLY A 207 3.48 -9.61 7.86
N LEU A 208 3.96 -10.86 7.88
CA LEU A 208 4.12 -11.67 6.67
C LEU A 208 2.79 -12.02 6.03
N VAL A 209 1.82 -12.49 6.82
CA VAL A 209 0.47 -12.82 6.30
C VAL A 209 -0.21 -11.59 5.73
N THR A 210 -0.16 -10.46 6.44
CA THR A 210 -0.74 -9.19 5.96
C THR A 210 -0.08 -8.73 4.65
N LEU A 211 1.25 -8.84 4.54
CA LEU A 211 1.97 -8.54 3.30
C LEU A 211 1.52 -9.44 2.14
N LEU A 212 1.47 -10.76 2.36
CA LEU A 212 1.09 -11.71 1.31
C LEU A 212 -0.38 -11.55 0.89
N VAL A 213 -1.28 -11.28 1.82
CA VAL A 213 -2.70 -11.02 1.52
C VAL A 213 -2.86 -9.72 0.76
N ALA A 214 -2.17 -8.65 1.16
CA ALA A 214 -2.19 -7.38 0.44
C ALA A 214 -1.62 -7.52 -0.98
N ASP A 215 -0.51 -8.22 -1.14
CA ASP A 215 0.12 -8.51 -2.44
C ASP A 215 -0.79 -9.37 -3.34
N MET A 216 -1.46 -10.36 -2.75
CA MET A 216 -2.46 -11.19 -3.45
C MET A 216 -3.63 -10.35 -3.95
N ILE A 217 -4.21 -9.52 -3.10
CA ILE A 217 -5.34 -8.66 -3.47
C ILE A 217 -4.93 -7.69 -4.57
N PHE A 218 -3.76 -7.06 -4.43
CA PHE A 218 -3.21 -6.20 -5.48
C PHE A 218 -3.11 -6.97 -6.80
N TYR A 219 -2.48 -8.16 -6.78
CA TYR A 219 -2.31 -8.97 -7.97
C TYR A 219 -3.65 -9.30 -8.66
N PHE A 220 -4.65 -9.78 -7.93
CA PHE A 220 -5.94 -10.15 -8.52
C PHE A 220 -6.75 -8.95 -9.00
N THR A 221 -6.67 -7.81 -8.31
CA THR A 221 -7.28 -6.55 -8.77
C THR A 221 -6.61 -6.07 -10.06
N HIS A 222 -5.29 -6.17 -10.14
CA HIS A 222 -4.51 -5.85 -11.33
C HIS A 222 -4.81 -6.80 -12.49
N LEU A 223 -4.89 -8.11 -12.22
CA LEU A 223 -5.29 -9.11 -13.18
C LEU A 223 -6.71 -8.84 -13.73
N PHE A 224 -7.66 -8.42 -12.87
CA PHE A 224 -8.97 -7.97 -13.29
C PHE A 224 -8.88 -6.77 -14.24
N GLY A 225 -8.02 -5.79 -13.93
CA GLY A 225 -7.71 -4.65 -14.79
C GLY A 225 -7.26 -5.09 -16.19
N HIS A 226 -6.39 -6.09 -16.27
CA HIS A 226 -5.87 -6.60 -17.54
C HIS A 226 -6.81 -7.55 -18.29
N ARG A 227 -7.52 -8.43 -17.59
CA ARG A 227 -8.25 -9.54 -18.19
C ARG A 227 -9.72 -9.26 -18.47
N THR A 228 -10.26 -8.16 -17.97
CA THR A 228 -11.66 -7.80 -18.23
C THR A 228 -11.76 -6.51 -19.04
N ARG A 229 -12.77 -6.44 -19.91
CA ARG A 229 -12.99 -5.27 -20.79
C ARG A 229 -13.29 -4.01 -20.00
N ILE A 230 -14.03 -4.13 -18.90
CA ILE A 230 -14.35 -3.01 -18.01
C ILE A 230 -13.11 -2.62 -17.22
N GLY A 231 -12.40 -3.59 -16.63
CA GLY A 231 -11.17 -3.35 -15.89
C GLY A 231 -10.14 -2.63 -16.77
N TRP A 232 -9.88 -3.14 -17.97
CA TRP A 232 -8.95 -2.54 -18.92
C TRP A 232 -9.34 -1.11 -19.33
N ALA A 233 -10.64 -0.81 -19.44
CA ALA A 233 -11.06 0.55 -19.77
C ALA A 233 -10.51 1.58 -18.77
N PHE A 234 -10.43 1.24 -17.49
CA PHE A 234 -9.86 2.10 -16.44
C PHE A 234 -8.35 1.92 -16.31
N HIS A 235 -7.85 0.68 -16.31
CA HIS A 235 -6.44 0.37 -16.10
C HIS A 235 -5.53 0.86 -17.24
N LYS A 236 -6.03 0.96 -18.47
CA LYS A 236 -5.27 1.53 -19.59
C LYS A 236 -4.83 2.98 -19.37
N VAL A 237 -5.45 3.73 -18.44
CA VAL A 237 -4.99 5.07 -18.03
C VAL A 237 -3.56 4.96 -17.49
N HIS A 238 -3.30 3.96 -16.64
CA HIS A 238 -1.97 3.67 -16.12
C HIS A 238 -0.98 3.32 -17.25
N HIS A 239 -1.38 2.45 -18.16
CA HIS A 239 -0.57 2.05 -19.31
C HIS A 239 -0.43 3.13 -20.39
N SER A 240 -1.22 4.21 -20.35
CA SER A 240 -1.10 5.30 -21.34
C SER A 240 0.11 6.21 -21.14
N ALA A 241 0.99 5.91 -20.18
CA ALA A 241 2.24 6.62 -19.96
C ALA A 241 3.24 6.33 -21.07
N ALA A 242 3.44 7.29 -21.99
CA ALA A 242 4.42 7.17 -23.08
C ALA A 242 5.86 7.37 -22.59
N VAL A 243 6.06 7.96 -21.42
CA VAL A 243 7.34 8.08 -20.71
C VAL A 243 7.08 7.77 -19.24
N LEU A 244 8.09 7.23 -18.55
CA LEU A 244 7.99 6.89 -17.13
C LEU A 244 8.73 7.91 -16.28
N THR A 245 8.03 8.47 -15.30
CA THR A 245 8.56 9.35 -14.26
C THR A 245 8.12 8.83 -12.89
N PRO A 246 8.72 9.23 -11.76
CA PRO A 246 8.22 8.83 -10.43
C PRO A 246 6.74 9.19 -10.19
N LEU A 247 6.21 10.19 -10.90
CA LEU A 247 4.79 10.57 -10.82
C LEU A 247 3.87 9.61 -11.58
N THR A 248 4.38 8.85 -12.55
CA THR A 248 3.60 7.88 -13.34
C THR A 248 2.98 6.80 -12.44
N ARG A 249 3.55 6.55 -11.25
CA ARG A 249 2.91 5.69 -10.23
C ARG A 249 1.48 6.14 -9.89
N TYR A 250 1.21 7.43 -9.91
CA TYR A 250 -0.09 8.04 -9.58
C TYR A 250 -0.96 8.24 -10.81
N ARG A 251 -0.53 7.75 -11.97
CA ARG A 251 -1.33 7.73 -13.20
C ARG A 251 -2.33 6.59 -13.15
N GLU A 252 -3.20 6.62 -12.17
CA GLU A 252 -4.29 5.67 -12.00
C GLU A 252 -5.63 6.40 -12.16
N HIS A 253 -6.62 5.71 -12.73
CA HIS A 253 -7.96 6.26 -12.74
C HIS A 253 -8.59 6.10 -11.34
N PHE A 254 -9.31 7.12 -10.88
CA PHE A 254 -9.87 7.12 -9.51
C PHE A 254 -10.84 5.94 -9.24
N VAL A 255 -11.55 5.43 -10.25
CA VAL A 255 -12.36 4.21 -10.12
C VAL A 255 -11.49 2.99 -9.79
N GLU A 256 -10.32 2.90 -10.39
CA GLU A 256 -9.35 1.85 -10.09
C GLU A 256 -8.77 2.03 -8.68
N GLY A 257 -8.46 3.26 -8.30
CA GLY A 257 -8.04 3.61 -6.93
C GLY A 257 -9.06 3.16 -5.87
N ILE A 258 -10.37 3.28 -6.16
CA ILE A 258 -11.44 2.74 -5.28
C ILE A 258 -11.30 1.22 -5.13
N LEU A 259 -11.12 0.49 -6.23
CA LEU A 259 -11.04 -0.97 -6.20
C LEU A 259 -9.81 -1.43 -5.40
N TYR A 260 -8.65 -0.84 -5.64
CA TYR A 260 -7.42 -1.13 -4.87
C TYR A 260 -7.57 -0.77 -3.40
N GLY A 261 -8.13 0.43 -3.11
CA GLY A 261 -8.34 0.88 -1.74
C GLY A 261 -9.31 0.01 -0.96
N ALA A 262 -10.46 -0.35 -1.58
CA ALA A 262 -11.45 -1.22 -0.96
C ALA A 262 -10.91 -2.65 -0.74
N GLY A 263 -10.20 -3.20 -1.74
CA GLY A 263 -9.57 -4.50 -1.63
C GLY A 263 -8.51 -4.55 -0.54
N ALA A 264 -7.61 -3.56 -0.50
CA ALA A 264 -6.58 -3.45 0.54
C ALA A 264 -7.20 -3.33 1.94
N ALA A 265 -8.24 -2.49 2.10
CA ALA A 265 -8.94 -2.33 3.36
C ALA A 265 -9.63 -3.62 3.82
N ALA A 266 -10.28 -4.34 2.90
CA ALA A 266 -10.89 -5.64 3.18
C ALA A 266 -9.84 -6.68 3.60
N GLY A 267 -8.68 -6.73 2.92
CA GLY A 267 -7.57 -7.61 3.28
C GLY A 267 -6.97 -7.31 4.65
N LEU A 268 -6.78 -6.04 4.96
CA LEU A 268 -6.32 -5.59 6.29
C LEU A 268 -7.34 -5.99 7.38
N GLY A 269 -8.63 -5.77 7.13
CA GLY A 269 -9.69 -6.16 8.06
C GLY A 269 -9.76 -7.68 8.25
N LEU A 270 -9.62 -8.47 7.18
CA LEU A 270 -9.58 -9.93 7.26
C LEU A 270 -8.40 -10.41 8.12
N CYS A 271 -7.20 -9.92 7.87
CA CYS A 271 -6.02 -10.25 8.66
C CYS A 271 -6.18 -9.80 10.13
N GLY A 272 -6.65 -8.54 10.33
CA GLY A 272 -6.91 -8.00 11.65
C GLY A 272 -7.87 -8.86 12.47
N GLY A 273 -9.04 -9.18 11.92
CA GLY A 273 -10.05 -10.00 12.58
C GLY A 273 -9.58 -11.42 12.88
N ALA A 274 -8.85 -12.06 11.93
CA ALA A 274 -8.31 -13.39 12.13
C ALA A 274 -7.29 -13.42 13.26
N PHE A 275 -6.37 -12.46 13.29
CA PHE A 275 -5.37 -12.36 14.35
C PHE A 275 -5.97 -11.91 15.68
N ALA A 276 -6.96 -10.99 15.67
CA ALA A 276 -7.69 -10.58 16.86
C ALA A 276 -8.45 -11.76 17.52
N TYR A 277 -8.88 -12.75 16.74
CA TYR A 277 -9.44 -13.99 17.28
C TYR A 277 -8.40 -14.81 18.04
N VAL A 278 -7.17 -14.91 17.52
CA VAL A 278 -6.13 -15.75 18.12
C VAL A 278 -5.40 -15.06 19.27
N ILE A 279 -5.09 -13.76 19.10
CA ILE A 279 -4.19 -13.01 19.97
C ILE A 279 -4.95 -12.22 21.03
N ARG A 280 -4.51 -12.34 22.27
CA ARG A 280 -4.97 -11.50 23.38
C ARG A 280 -4.16 -10.20 23.44
N GLY A 281 -4.84 -9.07 23.40
CA GLY A 281 -4.22 -7.72 23.48
C GLY A 281 -3.95 -7.09 22.13
N PRO A 282 -3.19 -5.97 22.09
CA PRO A 282 -2.98 -5.20 20.87
C PRO A 282 -2.19 -5.98 19.81
N ILE A 283 -2.71 -5.98 18.59
CA ILE A 283 -2.01 -6.53 17.44
C ILE A 283 -1.02 -5.48 16.92
N THR A 284 0.27 -5.75 17.11
CA THR A 284 1.34 -4.83 16.69
C THR A 284 2.30 -5.53 15.74
N GLN A 285 2.68 -4.83 14.68
CA GLN A 285 3.76 -5.25 13.78
C GLN A 285 5.10 -4.81 14.36
N ILE A 286 6.18 -5.44 13.92
CA ILE A 286 7.52 -5.00 14.28
C ILE A 286 7.86 -3.77 13.45
N THR A 287 8.22 -2.67 14.10
CA THR A 287 8.57 -1.41 13.45
C THR A 287 9.68 -1.56 12.40
N VAL A 288 10.70 -2.37 12.68
CA VAL A 288 11.82 -2.62 11.75
C VAL A 288 11.33 -3.33 10.48
N MET A 289 10.43 -4.32 10.62
CA MET A 289 9.86 -5.01 9.47
C MET A 289 8.97 -4.09 8.65
N ASN A 290 8.13 -3.28 9.31
CA ASN A 290 7.32 -2.26 8.64
C ASN A 290 8.17 -1.26 7.88
N LEU A 291 9.28 -0.79 8.48
CA LEU A 291 10.23 0.11 7.82
C LEU A 291 10.88 -0.56 6.61
N GLY A 292 11.29 -1.82 6.72
CA GLY A 292 11.88 -2.59 5.61
C GLY A 292 10.90 -2.76 4.44
N ILE A 293 9.65 -3.14 4.74
CA ILE A 293 8.58 -3.25 3.75
C ILE A 293 8.31 -1.87 3.11
N PHE A 294 8.23 -0.82 3.92
CA PHE A 294 8.00 0.54 3.44
C PHE A 294 9.12 1.01 2.50
N VAL A 295 10.40 0.82 2.87
CA VAL A 295 11.56 1.16 2.03
C VAL A 295 11.51 0.37 0.72
N PHE A 296 11.25 -0.93 0.77
CA PHE A 296 11.17 -1.78 -0.41
C PHE A 296 10.03 -1.35 -1.35
N LEU A 297 8.81 -1.18 -0.83
CA LEU A 297 7.65 -0.85 -1.64
C LEU A 297 7.72 0.57 -2.22
N PHE A 298 8.21 1.53 -1.46
CA PHE A 298 8.14 2.93 -1.85
C PHE A 298 9.43 3.48 -2.45
N ALA A 299 10.61 3.10 -1.97
CA ALA A 299 11.87 3.61 -2.51
C ALA A 299 12.43 2.73 -3.62
N ILE A 300 12.59 1.43 -3.36
CA ILE A 300 13.24 0.54 -4.34
C ILE A 300 12.25 0.14 -5.42
N ASN A 301 11.12 -0.45 -5.04
CA ASN A 301 10.17 -0.96 -6.01
C ASN A 301 9.24 0.15 -6.54
N GLY A 302 8.66 0.99 -5.66
CA GLY A 302 7.68 2.00 -6.04
C GLY A 302 8.22 3.05 -7.00
N ASN A 303 9.32 3.71 -6.66
CA ASN A 303 9.88 4.77 -7.49
C ASN A 303 10.53 4.23 -8.77
N PHE A 304 11.35 3.16 -8.67
CA PHE A 304 12.06 2.63 -9.84
C PHE A 304 11.17 1.86 -10.82
N ARG A 305 10.01 1.40 -10.41
CA ARG A 305 9.03 0.78 -11.33
C ARG A 305 8.55 1.75 -12.39
N HIS A 306 8.42 3.03 -12.05
CA HIS A 306 7.94 4.08 -12.95
C HIS A 306 8.98 5.15 -13.22
N TYR A 307 10.25 4.91 -12.90
CA TYR A 307 11.34 5.81 -13.21
C TYR A 307 12.04 5.34 -14.46
N HIS A 308 12.42 6.24 -15.38
CA HIS A 308 13.12 5.86 -16.60
C HIS A 308 14.48 5.17 -16.33
N VAL A 309 15.08 5.39 -15.16
CA VAL A 309 16.21 4.61 -14.67
C VAL A 309 15.69 3.33 -14.05
N SER A 310 15.96 2.19 -14.68
CA SER A 310 15.53 0.90 -14.20
C SER A 310 16.69 -0.04 -13.94
N PHE A 311 16.42 -1.09 -13.18
CA PHE A 311 17.33 -2.22 -12.96
C PHE A 311 16.56 -3.50 -12.77
N ARG A 312 17.23 -4.63 -12.98
CA ARG A 312 16.67 -5.96 -12.79
C ARG A 312 17.39 -6.70 -11.69
N TYR A 313 16.67 -7.56 -11.02
CA TYR A 313 17.28 -8.53 -10.12
C TYR A 313 17.86 -9.70 -10.93
N PRO A 314 18.76 -10.49 -10.34
CA PRO A 314 19.18 -11.75 -10.96
C PRO A 314 17.95 -12.66 -11.24
N PRO A 315 17.94 -13.46 -12.33
CA PRO A 315 16.76 -14.23 -12.73
C PRO A 315 16.24 -15.20 -11.65
N TRP A 316 17.12 -15.72 -10.79
CA TRP A 316 16.69 -16.58 -9.68
C TRP A 316 15.87 -15.82 -8.63
N LEU A 317 16.17 -14.51 -8.41
CA LEU A 317 15.43 -13.65 -7.48
C LEU A 317 14.13 -13.14 -8.11
N GLU A 318 14.12 -12.81 -9.41
CA GLU A 318 12.91 -12.40 -10.15
C GLU A 318 11.83 -13.48 -10.18
N ARG A 319 12.19 -14.75 -9.96
CA ARG A 319 11.22 -15.83 -9.76
C ARG A 319 10.39 -15.68 -8.48
N TRP A 320 10.83 -14.85 -7.54
CA TRP A 320 10.21 -14.66 -6.24
C TRP A 320 9.79 -13.22 -5.97
N LEU A 321 10.56 -12.25 -6.44
CA LEU A 321 10.36 -10.83 -6.21
C LEU A 321 10.28 -10.06 -7.53
N GLN A 322 9.35 -9.13 -7.60
CA GLN A 322 9.20 -8.22 -8.74
C GLN A 322 10.32 -7.19 -8.74
N SER A 323 11.16 -7.19 -9.79
CA SER A 323 12.13 -6.12 -10.00
C SER A 323 11.49 -4.93 -10.72
N PRO A 324 12.06 -3.71 -10.60
CA PRO A 324 11.61 -2.56 -11.38
C PRO A 324 11.59 -2.83 -12.90
N GLY A 325 12.60 -3.53 -13.44
CA GLY A 325 12.67 -3.84 -14.86
C GLY A 325 11.57 -4.81 -15.34
N MET A 326 11.07 -5.70 -14.47
CA MET A 326 9.91 -6.54 -14.80
C MET A 326 8.64 -5.68 -14.98
N HIS A 327 8.51 -4.61 -14.23
CA HIS A 327 7.40 -3.68 -14.38
C HIS A 327 7.52 -2.80 -15.62
N HIS A 328 8.73 -2.49 -16.08
CA HIS A 328 8.94 -1.84 -17.37
C HIS A 328 8.49 -2.72 -18.54
N VAL A 329 8.73 -4.04 -18.46
CA VAL A 329 8.17 -5.02 -19.40
C VAL A 329 6.64 -5.00 -19.35
N HIS A 330 6.05 -4.95 -18.15
CA HIS A 330 4.62 -4.86 -17.94
C HIS A 330 3.98 -3.64 -18.62
N HIS A 331 4.64 -2.47 -18.58
CA HIS A 331 4.20 -1.24 -19.26
C HIS A 331 4.41 -1.25 -20.78
N SER A 332 5.09 -2.24 -21.32
CA SER A 332 5.35 -2.31 -22.75
C SER A 332 4.12 -2.71 -23.54
N TYR A 333 3.87 -2.03 -24.67
CA TYR A 333 2.77 -2.40 -25.58
C TYR A 333 3.10 -3.54 -26.54
N LEU A 334 4.30 -4.15 -26.46
CA LEU A 334 4.65 -5.29 -27.30
C LEU A 334 3.74 -6.50 -27.00
N PRO A 335 3.29 -7.24 -28.05
CA PRO A 335 2.32 -8.33 -27.88
C PRO A 335 2.76 -9.41 -26.89
N HIS A 336 4.05 -9.78 -26.86
CA HIS A 336 4.59 -10.82 -25.97
C HIS A 336 4.76 -10.35 -24.51
N HIS A 337 4.70 -9.04 -24.25
CA HIS A 337 4.71 -8.44 -22.92
C HIS A 337 3.31 -8.27 -22.32
N ARG A 338 2.27 -8.44 -23.14
CA ARG A 338 0.89 -8.22 -22.68
C ARG A 338 0.53 -9.19 -21.55
N ASP A 339 -0.10 -8.66 -20.52
CA ASP A 339 -0.56 -9.38 -19.32
C ASP A 339 0.59 -10.11 -18.59
N LYS A 340 1.80 -9.57 -18.61
CA LYS A 340 2.94 -10.12 -17.91
C LYS A 340 3.32 -9.28 -16.69
N ASN A 341 3.86 -9.94 -15.66
CA ASN A 341 4.46 -9.34 -14.46
C ASN A 341 3.50 -8.38 -13.72
N LEU A 342 2.34 -8.90 -13.34
CA LEU A 342 1.26 -8.15 -12.70
C LEU A 342 1.49 -7.95 -11.19
N GLY A 343 2.42 -8.68 -10.57
CA GLY A 343 2.70 -8.63 -9.13
C GLY A 343 3.24 -7.27 -8.65
N LEU A 344 2.98 -6.95 -7.38
CA LEU A 344 3.51 -5.73 -6.75
C LEU A 344 4.84 -6.00 -6.05
N VAL A 345 4.88 -6.95 -5.14
CA VAL A 345 6.03 -7.31 -4.30
C VAL A 345 6.62 -8.63 -4.73
N THR A 346 5.79 -9.67 -4.75
CA THR A 346 6.22 -11.01 -5.08
C THR A 346 5.83 -11.41 -6.50
N SER A 347 6.63 -12.28 -7.11
CA SER A 347 6.32 -12.93 -8.38
C SER A 347 5.59 -14.26 -8.18
N VAL A 348 5.19 -14.58 -6.95
CA VAL A 348 4.55 -15.85 -6.62
C VAL A 348 3.22 -15.99 -7.36
N TRP A 349 2.41 -14.94 -7.38
CA TRP A 349 1.11 -14.92 -8.04
C TRP A 349 1.26 -15.01 -9.56
N ASP A 350 2.24 -14.30 -10.14
CA ASP A 350 2.57 -14.41 -11.56
C ASP A 350 2.97 -15.83 -11.97
N ARG A 351 3.72 -16.53 -11.10
CA ARG A 351 4.09 -17.93 -11.34
C ARG A 351 2.88 -18.85 -11.27
N LEU A 352 2.02 -18.69 -10.28
CA LEU A 352 0.84 -19.54 -10.07
C LEU A 352 -0.17 -19.37 -11.20
N VAL A 353 -0.34 -18.17 -11.74
CA VAL A 353 -1.31 -17.84 -12.79
C VAL A 353 -0.71 -17.92 -14.20
N GLY A 354 0.62 -18.01 -14.33
CA GLY A 354 1.31 -18.11 -15.63
C GLY A 354 1.55 -16.75 -16.33
N THR A 355 1.55 -15.67 -15.56
CA THR A 355 1.83 -14.32 -16.06
C THR A 355 3.29 -13.89 -15.86
N LEU A 356 4.11 -14.73 -15.22
CA LEU A 356 5.54 -14.43 -15.03
C LEU A 356 6.28 -14.39 -16.38
N TYR A 357 7.03 -13.33 -16.58
CA TYR A 357 7.95 -13.16 -17.70
C TYR A 357 9.30 -12.62 -17.21
N ILE A 358 10.34 -13.39 -17.43
CA ILE A 358 11.73 -13.03 -17.13
C ILE A 358 12.47 -12.88 -18.47
N GLY A 359 12.44 -11.68 -19.02
CA GLY A 359 13.07 -11.37 -20.31
C GLY A 359 14.56 -11.05 -20.19
N SER A 360 15.15 -10.64 -21.29
CA SER A 360 16.54 -10.17 -21.35
C SER A 360 16.72 -8.85 -20.57
N PRO A 361 17.87 -8.63 -19.88
CA PRO A 361 18.19 -7.34 -19.28
C PRO A 361 18.27 -6.16 -20.28
N TYR A 362 18.46 -6.47 -21.56
CA TYR A 362 18.62 -5.50 -22.64
C TYR A 362 17.39 -5.45 -23.55
N GLU A 363 16.26 -6.02 -23.12
CA GLU A 363 15.04 -6.04 -23.89
C GLU A 363 14.44 -4.64 -24.01
N GLU A 364 14.06 -4.26 -25.22
CA GLU A 364 13.39 -2.99 -25.44
C GLU A 364 11.98 -3.05 -24.88
N THR A 365 11.60 -2.03 -24.13
CA THR A 365 10.29 -1.88 -23.51
C THR A 365 9.66 -0.56 -23.91
N PRO A 366 9.13 -0.43 -25.15
CA PRO A 366 8.42 0.77 -25.56
C PRO A 366 7.13 0.91 -24.75
N TRP A 367 6.97 2.04 -24.06
CA TRP A 367 5.85 2.27 -23.14
C TRP A 367 4.66 2.95 -23.83
N GLY A 368 3.50 2.84 -23.22
CA GLY A 368 2.25 3.42 -23.70
C GLY A 368 1.25 2.38 -24.22
N LEU A 369 0.24 2.86 -24.94
CA LEU A 369 -0.82 2.03 -25.52
C LEU A 369 -0.54 1.61 -26.98
N GLY A 370 0.64 1.95 -27.49
CA GLY A 370 0.97 1.79 -28.90
C GLY A 370 0.35 2.88 -29.79
N PRO A 371 0.80 2.97 -31.06
CA PRO A 371 0.50 4.11 -31.95
C PRO A 371 -0.97 4.32 -32.22
N ASP A 372 -1.78 3.25 -32.27
CA ASP A 372 -3.19 3.31 -32.64
C ASP A 372 -4.09 3.85 -31.51
N GLU A 373 -3.78 3.52 -30.27
CA GLU A 373 -4.63 3.86 -29.12
C GLU A 373 -4.07 5.07 -28.32
N GLN A 374 -2.77 5.30 -28.36
CA GLN A 374 -2.11 6.39 -27.61
C GLN A 374 -2.74 7.77 -27.83
N PRO A 375 -3.14 8.19 -29.05
CA PRO A 375 -3.74 9.52 -29.27
C PRO A 375 -5.04 9.76 -28.49
N ARG A 376 -5.76 8.70 -28.11
CA ARG A 376 -7.03 8.77 -27.36
C ARG A 376 -6.84 9.00 -25.86
N TYR A 377 -5.61 8.90 -25.36
CA TYR A 377 -5.20 9.00 -23.95
C TYR A 377 -4.01 9.97 -23.75
N SER A 378 -3.86 10.95 -24.64
CA SER A 378 -2.73 11.88 -24.62
C SER A 378 -2.91 13.08 -23.70
N THR A 379 -4.14 13.41 -23.30
CA THR A 379 -4.44 14.57 -22.46
C THR A 379 -5.04 14.18 -21.11
N PHE A 380 -4.97 15.07 -20.13
CA PHE A 380 -5.57 14.87 -18.81
C PHE A 380 -7.06 14.53 -18.92
N THR A 381 -7.84 15.33 -19.66
CA THR A 381 -9.28 15.13 -19.85
C THR A 381 -9.59 13.76 -20.47
N GLN A 382 -8.80 13.34 -21.46
CA GLN A 382 -8.97 12.02 -22.09
C GLN A 382 -8.70 10.88 -21.10
N ASN A 383 -7.76 11.04 -20.20
CA ASN A 383 -7.46 10.04 -19.16
C ASN A 383 -8.55 9.98 -18.08
N VAL A 384 -9.21 11.11 -17.76
CA VAL A 384 -10.30 11.16 -16.77
C VAL A 384 -11.63 10.64 -17.36
N PHE A 385 -11.99 11.05 -18.58
CA PHE A 385 -13.30 10.74 -19.15
C PHE A 385 -13.29 9.62 -20.20
N GLY A 386 -12.12 9.32 -20.77
CA GLY A 386 -11.95 8.26 -21.77
C GLY A 386 -12.43 6.89 -21.30
N PRO A 387 -12.11 6.44 -20.08
CA PRO A 387 -12.59 5.17 -19.53
C PRO A 387 -14.11 5.03 -19.55
N PHE A 388 -14.84 6.05 -19.15
CA PHE A 388 -16.31 6.04 -19.15
C PHE A 388 -16.88 5.96 -20.57
N ARG A 389 -16.30 6.70 -21.52
CA ARG A 389 -16.65 6.60 -22.95
C ARG A 389 -16.41 5.18 -23.47
N ASP A 390 -15.30 4.57 -23.11
CA ASP A 390 -14.94 3.22 -23.55
C ASP A 390 -15.91 2.17 -22.95
N VAL A 391 -16.24 2.29 -21.65
CA VAL A 391 -17.26 1.44 -20.99
C VAL A 391 -18.63 1.63 -21.63
N TYR A 392 -19.06 2.87 -21.87
CA TYR A 392 -20.32 3.13 -22.60
C TYR A 392 -20.33 2.47 -23.98
N GLY A 393 -19.21 2.55 -24.71
CA GLY A 393 -19.05 1.90 -26.01
C GLY A 393 -19.24 0.37 -25.95
N LEU A 394 -18.81 -0.29 -24.86
CA LEU A 394 -19.01 -1.73 -24.64
C LEU A 394 -20.51 -2.09 -24.56
N PHE A 395 -21.29 -1.29 -23.82
CA PHE A 395 -22.75 -1.50 -23.68
C PHE A 395 -23.52 -1.11 -24.94
N ALA A 396 -23.04 -0.11 -25.69
CA ALA A 396 -23.64 0.33 -26.95
C ALA A 396 -23.30 -0.56 -28.16
N GLY A 397 -22.65 -1.71 -27.93
CA GLY A 397 -22.27 -2.64 -29.00
C GLY A 397 -21.19 -2.13 -29.95
N ARG A 398 -20.52 -1.00 -29.63
CA ARG A 398 -19.44 -0.45 -30.44
C ARG A 398 -18.16 -1.23 -30.16
N ARG A 399 -17.56 -1.80 -31.20
CA ARG A 399 -16.22 -2.42 -31.09
C ARG A 399 -15.20 -1.31 -30.82
N THR A 400 -14.55 -1.33 -29.68
CA THR A 400 -13.40 -0.46 -29.41
C THR A 400 -12.18 -0.97 -30.17
N ALA A 401 -11.24 -0.10 -30.56
CA ALA A 401 -10.04 -0.46 -31.32
C ALA A 401 -9.20 -1.57 -30.65
N SER A 402 -9.22 -1.65 -29.32
CA SER A 402 -8.57 -2.69 -28.49
C SER A 402 -9.11 -4.13 -28.72
N GLN A 403 -10.15 -4.33 -29.51
CA GLN A 403 -10.76 -5.65 -29.76
C GLN A 403 -10.32 -6.30 -31.09
N LYS A 404 -9.40 -5.66 -31.81
CA LYS A 404 -8.95 -6.17 -33.13
C LYS A 404 -7.70 -7.04 -33.07
N THR A 405 -7.18 -7.36 -31.86
CA THR A 405 -6.00 -8.24 -31.73
C THR A 405 -6.25 -9.37 -30.74
#